data_14345a1934d96661926a0b3183a733c8
#
_entry.id   14345a1934d96661926a0b3183a733c8
#
_cell.length_a   1.000
_cell.length_b   1.000
_cell.length_c   1.000
_cell.angle_alpha   90.00
_cell.angle_beta   90.00
_cell.angle_gamma   90.00
#
_symmetry.space_group_name_H-M   'P 1'
#
loop_
_entity.id
_entity.type
_entity.pdbx_description
1 polymer ?
#
loop_
_entity_poly.entity_id
_entity_poly.type
_entity_poly.pdbx_seq_one_letter_code
_entity_poly.pdbx_strand_id
1 'polypeptide(L)'
;LFRSETFEQLKVEIKEREEAQIQLEQQSSFLRSFLDASPDLVFYRNEDKEFSGCNRAMELLTGKSEKQLVNLKPADVYSPEAAEKVIETDEKVFRHNVSLTYEQWLDYPDGRKACFEIRKVPYYDRVGKRHGLMGFGRDITERKRYQDALERASRDKTTFISTISHELRTPLNGIVGLSRILLDTDLTAEQEKYLKTIHVSAVTLGNIFNDIIDMDKMERRKVQLDNQPVDFTSFMADLENLSGLQAQQKGLRFVLEPTLPLPHKVITDGTRLRQILWNLISNAVKFTQQGQVTVRARYDQGDMLHFEVEDSGIGIPQDEQDKIFAMYYQVKDSNGGKPATGTGIGLAVSKRLAKNMGGDITVSSQAGKGSIFTLTVHAPAVAEEIEDAFEDD
;
A
#
# COMPACT_ATOMS: atom_id res chain seq x y z
N LEU A 1 -2.58 81.24 38.12
CA LEU A 1 -3.57 80.34 37.50
C LEU A 1 -2.93 79.51 36.37
N PHE A 2 -2.26 80.08 35.39
CA PHE A 2 -1.64 79.39 34.24
C PHE A 2 -0.58 78.28 34.64
N ARG A 3 0.22 78.53 35.67
CA ARG A 3 1.21 77.51 36.17
C ARG A 3 0.61 76.32 36.86
N SER A 4 -0.56 76.48 37.45
CA SER A 4 -1.27 75.39 38.13
C SER A 4 -1.93 74.42 37.16
N GLU A 5 -2.54 74.93 36.09
CA GLU A 5 -3.17 74.09 35.02
C GLU A 5 -2.16 73.29 34.25
N THR A 6 -1.00 73.90 33.90
CA THR A 6 0.09 73.18 33.21
C THR A 6 0.70 72.06 34.11
N PHE A 7 0.77 72.26 35.40
CA PHE A 7 1.31 71.26 36.32
C PHE A 7 0.35 70.07 36.53
N GLU A 8 -0.96 70.29 36.62
CA GLU A 8 -1.95 69.22 36.67
C GLU A 8 -2.04 68.43 35.34
N GLN A 9 -1.94 69.11 34.18
CA GLN A 9 -1.86 68.45 32.85
C GLN A 9 -0.62 67.55 32.75
N LEU A 10 0.53 68.01 33.26
CA LEU A 10 1.78 67.26 33.21
C LEU A 10 1.67 66.00 34.14
N LYS A 11 1.04 66.11 35.26
CA LYS A 11 0.79 64.94 36.16
C LYS A 11 -0.09 63.87 35.49
N VAL A 12 -1.14 64.28 34.79
CA VAL A 12 -2.03 63.40 34.05
C VAL A 12 -1.25 62.69 32.95
N GLU A 13 -0.46 63.42 32.16
CA GLU A 13 0.35 62.87 31.10
C GLU A 13 1.41 61.85 31.61
N ILE A 14 2.06 62.15 32.73
CA ILE A 14 3.02 61.24 33.36
C ILE A 14 2.31 59.97 33.79
N LYS A 15 1.15 60.10 34.42
CA LYS A 15 0.37 58.94 34.87
C LYS A 15 -0.09 58.07 33.71
N GLU A 16 -0.59 58.67 32.64
CA GLU A 16 -0.98 57.92 31.41
C GLU A 16 0.21 57.22 30.77
N ARG A 17 1.39 57.85 30.76
CA ARG A 17 2.63 57.21 30.27
C ARG A 17 3.06 56.02 31.16
N GLU A 18 3.00 56.20 32.48
CA GLU A 18 3.31 55.14 33.45
C GLU A 18 2.35 53.92 33.27
N GLU A 19 1.05 54.19 33.17
CA GLU A 19 0.04 53.16 32.94
C GLU A 19 0.26 52.44 31.60
N ALA A 20 0.55 53.21 30.52
CA ALA A 20 0.88 52.61 29.20
C ALA A 20 2.16 51.80 29.24
N GLN A 21 3.18 52.24 29.98
CA GLN A 21 4.44 51.53 30.14
C GLN A 21 4.22 50.19 30.89
N ILE A 22 3.48 50.21 31.99
CA ILE A 22 3.14 48.99 32.75
C ILE A 22 2.36 48.02 31.88
N GLN A 23 1.39 48.51 31.10
CA GLN A 23 0.61 47.69 30.20
C GLN A 23 1.47 47.04 29.11
N LEU A 24 2.40 47.76 28.55
CA LEU A 24 3.35 47.28 27.56
C LEU A 24 4.27 46.20 28.13
N GLU A 25 4.79 46.44 29.34
CA GLU A 25 5.62 45.44 30.06
C GLU A 25 4.86 44.15 30.37
N GLN A 26 3.61 44.28 30.80
CA GLN A 26 2.74 43.12 31.06
C GLN A 26 2.48 42.32 29.76
N GLN A 27 2.15 43.01 28.65
CA GLN A 27 1.95 42.37 27.35
C GLN A 27 3.24 41.69 26.86
N SER A 28 4.38 42.36 26.96
CA SER A 28 5.68 41.79 26.57
C SER A 28 6.03 40.54 27.38
N SER A 29 5.83 40.60 28.71
CA SER A 29 6.07 39.49 29.64
C SER A 29 5.14 38.29 29.33
N PHE A 30 3.87 38.56 29.05
CA PHE A 30 2.91 37.53 28.67
C PHE A 30 3.31 36.86 27.35
N LEU A 31 3.63 37.63 26.27
CA LEU A 31 4.08 37.11 24.99
C LEU A 31 5.36 36.29 25.14
N ARG A 32 6.30 36.73 25.98
CA ARG A 32 7.53 35.99 26.25
C ARG A 32 7.22 34.64 26.91
N SER A 33 6.39 34.64 27.93
CA SER A 33 5.99 33.42 28.64
C SER A 33 5.26 32.44 27.70
N PHE A 34 4.43 32.96 26.80
CA PHE A 34 3.71 32.17 25.82
C PHE A 34 4.67 31.50 24.81
N LEU A 35 5.63 32.26 24.28
CA LEU A 35 6.64 31.73 23.35
C LEU A 35 7.54 30.70 24.02
N ASP A 36 7.96 30.94 25.26
CA ASP A 36 8.83 30.04 26.02
C ASP A 36 8.14 28.76 26.50
N ALA A 37 6.81 28.79 26.65
CA ALA A 37 6.01 27.60 26.96
C ALA A 37 5.85 26.65 25.75
N SER A 38 6.08 27.13 24.53
CA SER A 38 6.01 26.30 23.35
C SER A 38 7.20 25.32 23.26
N PRO A 39 6.97 24.02 23.10
CA PRO A 39 8.03 23.06 22.83
C PRO A 39 8.60 23.16 21.40
N ASP A 40 7.84 23.80 20.49
CA ASP A 40 8.26 24.03 19.12
C ASP A 40 9.29 25.16 19.05
N LEU A 41 10.24 25.07 18.12
CA LEU A 41 11.17 26.16 17.85
C LEU A 41 10.40 27.38 17.34
N VAL A 42 10.69 28.54 17.89
CA VAL A 42 10.18 29.81 17.38
C VAL A 42 11.34 30.80 17.29
N PHE A 43 11.53 31.35 16.09
CA PHE A 43 12.58 32.35 15.85
C PHE A 43 12.11 33.35 14.79
N TYR A 44 12.72 34.52 14.80
CA TYR A 44 12.50 35.53 13.78
C TYR A 44 13.81 36.21 13.37
N ARG A 45 13.88 36.58 12.10
CA ARG A 45 15.04 37.25 11.46
C ARG A 45 14.62 38.51 10.74
N ASN A 46 15.50 39.48 10.75
CA ASN A 46 15.32 40.73 10.01
C ASN A 46 15.56 40.55 8.52
N GLU A 47 15.43 41.66 7.75
CA GLU A 47 15.70 41.69 6.30
C GLU A 47 17.16 41.38 5.93
N ASP A 48 18.10 41.58 6.86
CA ASP A 48 19.52 41.22 6.70
C ASP A 48 19.81 39.76 7.04
N LYS A 49 18.73 38.95 7.30
CA LYS A 49 18.77 37.55 7.66
C LYS A 49 19.43 37.25 9.02
N GLU A 50 19.52 38.25 9.86
CA GLU A 50 20.05 38.13 11.22
C GLU A 50 18.95 37.76 12.20
N PHE A 51 19.26 36.94 13.20
CA PHE A 51 18.33 36.67 14.26
C PHE A 51 17.96 37.95 15.02
N SER A 52 16.67 38.16 15.19
CA SER A 52 16.14 39.30 15.95
C SER A 52 15.47 38.81 17.25
N GLY A 53 15.25 37.51 17.38
CA GLY A 53 14.77 36.87 18.61
C GLY A 53 14.37 35.43 18.42
N CYS A 54 14.15 34.73 19.54
CA CYS A 54 13.76 33.35 19.57
C CYS A 54 13.12 32.97 20.93
N ASN A 55 12.55 31.77 21.00
CA ASN A 55 12.05 31.20 22.25
C ASN A 55 13.08 30.25 22.92
N ARG A 56 12.71 29.78 24.12
CA ARG A 56 13.53 28.85 24.92
C ARG A 56 13.91 27.57 24.18
N ALA A 57 13.01 26.99 23.38
CA ALA A 57 13.32 25.79 22.61
C ALA A 57 14.46 26.01 21.61
N MET A 58 14.51 27.18 20.99
CA MET A 58 15.58 27.56 20.08
C MET A 58 16.92 27.80 20.80
N GLU A 59 16.89 28.37 22.00
CA GLU A 59 18.09 28.49 22.85
C GLU A 59 18.68 27.11 23.20
N LEU A 60 17.81 26.14 23.54
CA LEU A 60 18.22 24.78 23.81
C LEU A 60 18.84 24.08 22.60
N LEU A 61 18.24 24.26 21.42
CA LEU A 61 18.77 23.69 20.18
C LEU A 61 20.13 24.23 19.81
N THR A 62 20.33 25.54 19.96
CA THR A 62 21.59 26.20 19.53
C THR A 62 22.65 26.24 20.62
N GLY A 63 22.27 26.01 21.87
CA GLY A 63 23.14 26.19 23.04
C GLY A 63 23.50 27.66 23.33
N LYS A 64 22.83 28.61 22.69
CA LYS A 64 23.05 30.05 22.82
C LYS A 64 21.77 30.70 23.36
N SER A 65 21.92 31.64 24.31
CA SER A 65 20.79 32.46 24.73
C SER A 65 20.33 33.38 23.61
N GLU A 66 19.07 33.85 23.67
CA GLU A 66 18.54 34.82 22.71
C GLU A 66 19.46 36.03 22.53
N LYS A 67 19.98 36.57 23.64
CA LYS A 67 20.93 37.71 23.61
C LYS A 67 22.20 37.42 22.83
N GLN A 68 22.65 36.16 22.81
CA GLN A 68 23.82 35.73 22.04
C GLN A 68 23.46 35.44 20.58
N LEU A 69 22.22 35.08 20.30
CA LEU A 69 21.76 34.79 18.93
C LEU A 69 21.44 36.08 18.15
N VAL A 70 20.92 37.10 18.79
CA VAL A 70 20.56 38.37 18.15
C VAL A 70 21.76 38.91 17.39
N ASN A 71 21.53 39.35 16.13
CA ASN A 71 22.48 39.85 15.13
C ASN A 71 23.42 38.78 14.55
N LEU A 72 23.30 37.48 14.91
CA LEU A 72 24.01 36.39 14.22
C LEU A 72 23.27 35.98 12.97
N LYS A 73 24.01 35.50 11.98
CA LYS A 73 23.47 34.89 10.77
C LYS A 73 23.41 33.37 10.91
N PRO A 74 22.63 32.68 10.07
CA PRO A 74 22.58 31.20 10.12
C PRO A 74 23.93 30.51 10.04
N ALA A 75 24.89 31.07 9.26
CA ALA A 75 26.24 30.54 9.14
C ALA A 75 27.04 30.58 10.45
N ASP A 76 26.68 31.49 11.39
CA ASP A 76 27.38 31.64 12.67
C ASP A 76 26.77 30.70 13.74
N VAL A 77 25.61 30.11 13.46
CA VAL A 77 24.81 29.35 14.43
C VAL A 77 24.79 27.86 14.13
N TYR A 78 24.68 27.49 12.88
CA TYR A 78 24.54 26.09 12.44
C TYR A 78 25.82 25.56 11.84
N SER A 79 25.94 24.23 11.74
CA SER A 79 26.99 23.58 10.95
C SER A 79 26.91 24.04 9.48
N PRO A 80 28.01 24.01 8.73
CA PRO A 80 28.02 24.47 7.32
C PRO A 80 26.93 23.83 6.48
N GLU A 81 26.71 22.52 6.62
CA GLU A 81 25.70 21.77 5.89
C GLU A 81 24.27 22.20 6.25
N ALA A 82 23.98 22.38 7.54
CA ALA A 82 22.69 22.84 8.00
C ALA A 82 22.44 24.30 7.63
N ALA A 83 23.46 25.16 7.71
CA ALA A 83 23.41 26.56 7.38
C ALA A 83 23.07 26.79 5.90
N GLU A 84 23.63 25.99 4.98
CA GLU A 84 23.37 26.10 3.53
C GLU A 84 21.86 25.98 3.25
N LYS A 85 21.21 24.96 3.78
CA LYS A 85 19.77 24.75 3.59
C LYS A 85 18.93 25.84 4.25
N VAL A 86 19.35 26.30 5.43
CA VAL A 86 18.67 27.40 6.13
C VAL A 86 18.73 28.70 5.31
N ILE A 87 19.90 29.02 4.75
CA ILE A 87 20.11 30.20 3.92
C ILE A 87 19.30 30.11 2.62
N GLU A 88 19.37 28.97 1.92
CA GLU A 88 18.61 28.73 0.70
C GLU A 88 17.09 28.94 0.92
N THR A 89 16.57 28.39 2.01
CA THR A 89 15.14 28.50 2.32
C THR A 89 14.75 29.90 2.77
N ASP A 90 15.61 30.62 3.49
CA ASP A 90 15.40 32.03 3.81
C ASP A 90 15.34 32.90 2.52
N GLU A 91 16.26 32.67 1.60
CA GLU A 91 16.28 33.39 0.32
C GLU A 91 15.02 33.16 -0.51
N LYS A 92 14.50 31.94 -0.51
CA LYS A 92 13.22 31.64 -1.18
C LYS A 92 12.07 32.44 -0.58
N VAL A 93 11.98 32.50 0.76
CA VAL A 93 10.95 33.29 1.45
C VAL A 93 11.09 34.76 1.16
N PHE A 94 12.31 35.30 1.23
CA PHE A 94 12.55 36.73 0.96
C PHE A 94 12.34 37.13 -0.50
N ARG A 95 12.80 36.31 -1.44
CA ARG A 95 12.72 36.59 -2.88
C ARG A 95 11.30 36.51 -3.43
N HIS A 96 10.56 35.46 -3.02
CA HIS A 96 9.24 35.17 -3.57
C HIS A 96 8.10 35.63 -2.66
N ASN A 97 8.42 36.07 -1.45
CA ASN A 97 7.45 36.53 -0.45
C ASN A 97 6.37 35.47 -0.13
N VAL A 98 6.78 34.20 -0.03
CA VAL A 98 5.92 33.04 0.17
C VAL A 98 6.25 32.31 1.47
N SER A 99 5.28 31.62 2.03
CA SER A 99 5.53 30.66 3.12
C SER A 99 6.15 29.39 2.57
N LEU A 100 7.08 28.80 3.32
CA LEU A 100 7.77 27.57 2.97
C LEU A 100 7.77 26.60 4.15
N THR A 101 7.49 25.31 3.88
CA THR A 101 7.61 24.23 4.88
C THR A 101 8.56 23.18 4.35
N TYR A 102 9.48 22.70 5.18
CA TYR A 102 10.46 21.67 4.84
C TYR A 102 10.93 20.94 6.09
N GLU A 103 11.51 19.74 5.89
CA GLU A 103 12.11 18.93 6.95
C GLU A 103 13.63 19.12 6.96
N GLN A 104 14.21 19.22 8.16
CA GLN A 104 15.67 19.33 8.34
C GLN A 104 16.13 18.67 9.63
N TRP A 105 17.24 17.93 9.53
CA TRP A 105 17.96 17.44 10.70
C TRP A 105 18.85 18.53 11.24
N LEU A 106 18.79 18.74 12.55
CA LEU A 106 19.62 19.73 13.27
C LEU A 106 20.27 19.04 14.48
N ASP A 107 21.45 19.52 14.80
CA ASP A 107 22.26 19.00 15.91
C ASP A 107 22.09 19.86 17.15
N TYR A 108 21.85 19.23 18.29
CA TYR A 108 21.96 19.86 19.61
C TYR A 108 23.42 19.93 20.05
N PRO A 109 23.77 20.83 20.98
CA PRO A 109 25.14 20.94 21.51
C PRO A 109 25.67 19.68 22.21
N ASP A 110 24.75 18.83 22.71
CA ASP A 110 25.08 17.53 23.31
C ASP A 110 25.31 16.39 22.30
N GLY A 111 25.28 16.69 21.00
CA GLY A 111 25.46 15.73 19.92
C GLY A 111 24.19 14.98 19.52
N ARG A 112 23.08 15.21 20.19
CA ARG A 112 21.78 14.64 19.81
C ARG A 112 21.28 15.29 18.52
N LYS A 113 20.78 14.45 17.60
CA LYS A 113 20.16 14.89 16.33
C LYS A 113 18.64 14.81 16.42
N ALA A 114 17.97 15.85 15.95
CA ALA A 114 16.52 15.87 15.83
C ALA A 114 16.09 16.36 14.46
N CYS A 115 15.00 15.79 13.96
CA CYS A 115 14.38 16.18 12.70
C CYS A 115 13.26 17.16 12.98
N PHE A 116 13.35 18.35 12.39
CA PHE A 116 12.33 19.38 12.52
C PHE A 116 11.58 19.59 11.22
N GLU A 117 10.24 19.64 11.32
CA GLU A 117 9.40 20.22 10.29
C GLU A 117 9.38 21.74 10.50
N ILE A 118 10.07 22.48 9.64
CA ILE A 118 10.27 23.92 9.78
C ILE A 118 9.37 24.64 8.79
N ARG A 119 8.53 25.53 9.31
CA ARG A 119 7.72 26.47 8.52
C ARG A 119 8.27 27.87 8.68
N LYS A 120 8.55 28.54 7.57
CA LYS A 120 8.97 29.94 7.51
C LYS A 120 7.91 30.78 6.84
N VAL A 121 7.60 31.92 7.41
CA VAL A 121 6.61 32.85 6.88
C VAL A 121 7.16 34.28 6.93
N PRO A 122 6.94 35.12 5.91
CA PRO A 122 7.27 36.52 6.01
C PRO A 122 6.35 37.24 7.01
N TYR A 123 6.86 38.19 7.79
CA TYR A 123 6.04 39.02 8.68
C TYR A 123 6.13 40.49 8.36
N TYR A 124 5.04 41.21 8.66
CA TYR A 124 4.84 42.60 8.21
C TYR A 124 4.44 43.47 9.39
N ASP A 125 4.71 44.76 9.26
CA ASP A 125 4.20 45.78 10.18
C ASP A 125 2.73 46.13 9.87
N ARG A 126 2.20 47.09 10.66
CA ARG A 126 0.81 47.56 10.50
C ARG A 126 0.57 48.32 9.17
N VAL A 127 1.62 48.74 8.50
CA VAL A 127 1.56 49.49 7.25
C VAL A 127 1.73 48.54 6.03
N GLY A 128 1.98 47.24 6.29
CA GLY A 128 2.17 46.21 5.26
C GLY A 128 3.60 46.15 4.72
N LYS A 129 4.57 46.81 5.36
CA LYS A 129 5.99 46.66 5.04
C LYS A 129 6.55 45.40 5.69
N ARG A 130 7.23 44.55 4.91
CA ARG A 130 7.90 43.38 5.44
C ARG A 130 9.05 43.78 6.37
N HIS A 131 9.11 43.18 7.52
CA HIS A 131 10.15 43.35 8.54
C HIS A 131 11.14 42.18 8.61
N GLY A 132 10.81 41.07 8.00
CA GLY A 132 11.63 39.88 8.04
C GLY A 132 10.84 38.60 7.85
N LEU A 133 11.32 37.49 8.43
CA LEU A 133 10.64 36.23 8.45
C LEU A 133 10.50 35.69 9.89
N MET A 134 9.44 34.91 10.12
CA MET A 134 9.25 34.08 11.32
C MET A 134 9.39 32.62 10.94
N GLY A 135 10.03 31.85 11.79
CA GLY A 135 10.19 30.41 11.64
C GLY A 135 9.60 29.65 12.83
N PHE A 136 8.95 28.55 12.53
CA PHE A 136 8.37 27.61 13.49
C PHE A 136 8.92 26.23 13.16
N GLY A 137 9.46 25.52 14.15
CA GLY A 137 10.03 24.18 13.95
C GLY A 137 9.44 23.17 14.92
N ARG A 138 8.69 22.21 14.43
CA ARG A 138 8.15 21.10 15.23
C ARG A 138 9.10 19.94 15.20
N ASP A 139 9.46 19.39 16.35
CA ASP A 139 10.22 18.16 16.43
C ASP A 139 9.36 16.98 15.95
N ILE A 140 9.78 16.35 14.86
CA ILE A 140 9.15 15.18 14.25
C ILE A 140 10.05 13.95 14.30
N THR A 141 11.07 13.95 15.16
CA THR A 141 12.10 12.91 15.22
C THR A 141 11.51 11.53 15.45
N GLU A 142 10.60 11.39 16.41
CA GLU A 142 9.96 10.11 16.68
C GLU A 142 9.11 9.66 15.48
N ARG A 143 8.29 10.55 14.92
CA ARG A 143 7.49 10.25 13.74
C ARG A 143 8.36 9.77 12.59
N LYS A 144 9.50 10.43 12.35
CA LYS A 144 10.44 10.08 11.28
C LYS A 144 11.10 8.73 11.53
N ARG A 145 11.55 8.48 12.77
CA ARG A 145 12.15 7.20 13.15
C ARG A 145 11.18 6.03 12.99
N TYR A 146 9.91 6.20 13.39
CA TYR A 146 8.89 5.18 13.19
C TYR A 146 8.61 4.94 11.70
N GLN A 147 8.52 5.99 10.92
CA GLN A 147 8.33 5.88 9.48
C GLN A 147 9.50 5.13 8.81
N ASP A 148 10.73 5.52 9.11
CA ASP A 148 11.94 4.88 8.58
C ASP A 148 12.04 3.41 9.01
N ALA A 149 11.70 3.10 10.26
CA ALA A 149 11.67 1.73 10.76
C ALA A 149 10.62 0.88 10.03
N LEU A 150 9.42 1.42 9.81
CA LEU A 150 8.36 0.75 9.05
C LEU A 150 8.77 0.51 7.60
N GLU A 151 9.38 1.51 6.96
CA GLU A 151 9.88 1.37 5.59
C GLU A 151 11.00 0.33 5.48
N ARG A 152 11.93 0.29 6.45
CA ARG A 152 12.98 -0.74 6.50
C ARG A 152 12.37 -2.12 6.68
N ALA A 153 11.51 -2.31 7.67
CA ALA A 153 10.83 -3.59 7.90
C ALA A 153 10.05 -4.05 6.67
N SER A 154 9.38 -3.13 5.97
CA SER A 154 8.68 -3.43 4.72
C SER A 154 9.63 -3.84 3.59
N ARG A 155 10.80 -3.20 3.45
CA ARG A 155 11.82 -3.58 2.45
C ARG A 155 12.44 -4.93 2.78
N ASP A 156 12.79 -5.14 4.05
CA ASP A 156 13.40 -6.41 4.52
C ASP A 156 12.46 -7.58 4.29
N LYS A 157 11.16 -7.42 4.63
CA LYS A 157 10.12 -8.41 4.32
C LYS A 157 10.09 -8.79 2.84
N THR A 158 10.21 -7.81 1.95
CA THR A 158 10.17 -8.05 0.51
C THR A 158 11.39 -8.82 0.02
N THR A 159 12.57 -8.35 0.41
CA THR A 159 13.82 -8.98 0.02
C THR A 159 13.83 -10.42 0.49
N PHE A 160 13.39 -10.67 1.72
CA PHE A 160 13.26 -12.00 2.30
C PHE A 160 12.31 -12.90 1.49
N ILE A 161 11.08 -12.43 1.19
CA ILE A 161 10.10 -13.19 0.40
C ILE A 161 10.65 -13.49 -1.00
N SER A 162 11.24 -12.51 -1.67
CA SER A 162 11.80 -12.67 -3.02
C SER A 162 12.95 -13.67 -3.04
N THR A 163 13.88 -13.57 -2.09
CA THR A 163 15.04 -14.45 -2.00
C THR A 163 14.62 -15.89 -1.69
N ILE A 164 13.81 -16.08 -0.65
CA ILE A 164 13.32 -17.42 -0.29
C ILE A 164 12.53 -18.06 -1.43
N SER A 165 11.74 -17.27 -2.14
CA SER A 165 10.96 -17.77 -3.27
C SER A 165 11.83 -18.32 -4.38
N HIS A 166 12.92 -17.63 -4.70
CA HIS A 166 13.89 -18.09 -5.70
C HIS A 166 14.63 -19.36 -5.24
N GLU A 167 15.12 -19.32 -3.99
CA GLU A 167 15.87 -20.43 -3.39
C GLU A 167 15.05 -21.70 -3.18
N LEU A 168 13.74 -21.59 -2.97
CA LEU A 168 12.85 -22.74 -2.84
C LEU A 168 12.30 -23.25 -4.17
N ARG A 169 12.15 -22.40 -5.18
CA ARG A 169 11.66 -22.81 -6.50
C ARG A 169 12.60 -23.81 -7.16
N THR A 170 13.90 -23.60 -7.07
CA THR A 170 14.92 -24.43 -7.71
C THR A 170 14.87 -25.89 -7.22
N PRO A 171 14.96 -26.22 -5.90
CA PRO A 171 14.85 -27.58 -5.44
C PRO A 171 13.45 -28.18 -5.67
N LEU A 172 12.37 -27.38 -5.55
CA LEU A 172 11.02 -27.86 -5.83
C LEU A 172 10.84 -28.28 -7.29
N ASN A 173 11.31 -27.48 -8.24
CA ASN A 173 11.27 -27.85 -9.65
C ASN A 173 12.07 -29.14 -9.92
N GLY A 174 13.20 -29.32 -9.22
CA GLY A 174 13.96 -30.58 -9.28
C GLY A 174 13.14 -31.77 -8.76
N ILE A 175 12.49 -31.64 -7.61
CA ILE A 175 11.63 -32.70 -7.03
C ILE A 175 10.45 -33.01 -7.94
N VAL A 176 9.75 -32.00 -8.46
CA VAL A 176 8.62 -32.17 -9.40
C VAL A 176 9.08 -32.84 -10.69
N GLY A 177 10.21 -32.41 -11.25
CA GLY A 177 10.74 -32.99 -12.50
C GLY A 177 11.17 -34.44 -12.33
N LEU A 178 11.95 -34.73 -11.29
CA LEU A 178 12.43 -36.11 -11.04
C LEU A 178 11.29 -37.05 -10.65
N SER A 179 10.35 -36.63 -9.82
CA SER A 179 9.19 -37.44 -9.45
C SER A 179 8.32 -37.75 -10.66
N ARG A 180 8.17 -36.82 -11.60
CA ARG A 180 7.44 -37.04 -12.85
C ARG A 180 8.15 -38.06 -13.74
N ILE A 181 9.46 -37.92 -13.96
CA ILE A 181 10.25 -38.85 -14.77
C ILE A 181 10.18 -40.25 -14.17
N LEU A 182 10.29 -40.38 -12.86
CA LEU A 182 10.20 -41.67 -12.17
C LEU A 182 8.79 -42.32 -12.27
N LEU A 183 7.73 -41.49 -12.26
CA LEU A 183 6.35 -42.01 -12.45
C LEU A 183 6.11 -42.57 -13.85
N ASP A 184 6.92 -42.22 -14.84
CA ASP A 184 6.86 -42.77 -16.20
C ASP A 184 7.73 -44.02 -16.39
N THR A 185 8.32 -44.60 -15.31
CA THR A 185 9.12 -45.84 -15.33
C THR A 185 8.35 -47.00 -14.73
N ASP A 186 8.91 -48.23 -14.87
CA ASP A 186 8.33 -49.42 -14.25
C ASP A 186 8.49 -49.37 -12.73
N LEU A 187 7.37 -49.18 -12.02
CA LEU A 187 7.30 -49.09 -10.55
C LEU A 187 6.44 -50.17 -9.94
N THR A 188 6.79 -50.54 -8.72
CA THR A 188 5.82 -51.34 -7.90
C THR A 188 4.66 -50.43 -7.46
N ALA A 189 3.51 -50.99 -7.18
CA ALA A 189 2.32 -50.24 -6.73
C ALA A 189 2.61 -49.37 -5.48
N GLU A 190 3.51 -49.82 -4.60
CA GLU A 190 3.91 -49.11 -3.41
C GLU A 190 4.83 -47.90 -3.74
N GLN A 191 5.80 -48.08 -4.65
CA GLN A 191 6.69 -47.03 -5.14
C GLN A 191 5.90 -45.95 -5.89
N GLU A 192 4.96 -46.37 -6.74
CA GLU A 192 4.08 -45.42 -7.45
C GLU A 192 3.26 -44.55 -6.50
N LYS A 193 2.69 -45.18 -5.42
CA LYS A 193 1.96 -44.42 -4.40
C LYS A 193 2.83 -43.41 -3.68
N TYR A 194 4.07 -43.77 -3.29
CA TYR A 194 4.99 -42.84 -2.64
C TYR A 194 5.39 -41.71 -3.58
N LEU A 195 5.73 -41.99 -4.83
CA LEU A 195 6.12 -41.00 -5.81
C LEU A 195 4.97 -40.05 -6.16
N LYS A 196 3.74 -40.52 -6.30
CA LYS A 196 2.54 -39.68 -6.44
C LYS A 196 2.38 -38.73 -5.28
N THR A 197 2.58 -39.20 -4.04
CA THR A 197 2.50 -38.37 -2.84
C THR A 197 3.58 -37.31 -2.82
N ILE A 198 4.82 -37.64 -3.15
CA ILE A 198 5.94 -36.67 -3.24
C ILE A 198 5.66 -35.62 -4.33
N HIS A 199 5.23 -36.10 -5.49
CA HIS A 199 4.93 -35.18 -6.63
C HIS A 199 3.82 -34.17 -6.27
N VAL A 200 2.69 -34.66 -5.76
CA VAL A 200 1.56 -33.80 -5.35
C VAL A 200 1.98 -32.82 -4.25
N SER A 201 2.76 -33.29 -3.27
CA SER A 201 3.24 -32.42 -2.18
C SER A 201 4.16 -31.31 -2.69
N ALA A 202 5.08 -31.64 -3.61
CA ALA A 202 6.00 -30.66 -4.20
C ALA A 202 5.27 -29.62 -5.06
N VAL A 203 4.32 -30.05 -5.89
CA VAL A 203 3.47 -29.15 -6.69
C VAL A 203 2.65 -28.24 -5.79
N THR A 204 2.04 -28.79 -4.76
CA THR A 204 1.24 -28.02 -3.79
C THR A 204 2.09 -26.96 -3.10
N LEU A 205 3.28 -27.32 -2.64
CA LEU A 205 4.20 -26.38 -1.99
C LEU A 205 4.64 -25.26 -2.96
N GLY A 206 4.91 -25.59 -4.22
CA GLY A 206 5.23 -24.61 -5.27
C GLY A 206 4.11 -23.59 -5.48
N ASN A 207 2.86 -24.06 -5.52
CA ASN A 207 1.70 -23.18 -5.65
C ASN A 207 1.54 -22.27 -4.44
N ILE A 208 1.74 -22.76 -3.22
CA ILE A 208 1.71 -21.95 -1.99
C ILE A 208 2.73 -20.81 -2.04
N PHE A 209 3.95 -21.11 -2.47
CA PHE A 209 4.99 -20.08 -2.58
C PHE A 209 4.66 -19.03 -3.65
N ASN A 210 4.15 -19.47 -4.79
CA ASN A 210 3.72 -18.53 -5.83
C ASN A 210 2.59 -17.62 -5.33
N ASP A 211 1.62 -18.16 -4.60
CA ASP A 211 0.53 -17.38 -4.00
C ASP A 211 1.07 -16.34 -2.99
N ILE A 212 2.06 -16.69 -2.17
CA ILE A 212 2.70 -15.76 -1.21
C ILE A 212 3.44 -14.64 -1.95
N ILE A 213 4.15 -14.96 -3.04
CA ILE A 213 4.84 -13.97 -3.87
C ILE A 213 3.85 -13.01 -4.53
N ASP A 214 2.80 -13.56 -5.13
CA ASP A 214 1.76 -12.76 -5.78
C ASP A 214 1.08 -11.83 -4.78
N MET A 215 0.86 -12.31 -3.55
CA MET A 215 0.33 -11.51 -2.45
C MET A 215 1.24 -10.31 -2.11
N ASP A 216 2.55 -10.52 -1.93
CA ASP A 216 3.48 -9.41 -1.63
C ASP A 216 3.55 -8.38 -2.77
N LYS A 217 3.55 -8.85 -4.02
CA LYS A 217 3.48 -7.98 -5.20
C LYS A 217 2.19 -7.15 -5.24
N MET A 218 1.06 -7.76 -4.86
CA MET A 218 -0.24 -7.10 -4.81
C MET A 218 -0.35 -6.06 -3.69
N GLU A 219 0.16 -6.34 -2.48
CA GLU A 219 0.20 -5.37 -1.38
C GLU A 219 0.90 -4.07 -1.80
N ARG A 220 1.88 -4.18 -2.67
CA ARG A 220 2.67 -3.04 -3.19
C ARG A 220 2.08 -2.36 -4.41
N ARG A 221 0.89 -2.74 -4.87
CA ARG A 221 0.30 -2.26 -6.14
C ARG A 221 1.23 -2.45 -7.36
N LYS A 222 2.09 -3.46 -7.34
CA LYS A 222 3.08 -3.75 -8.39
C LYS A 222 2.69 -4.88 -9.33
N VAL A 223 1.47 -5.42 -9.22
CA VAL A 223 1.00 -6.40 -10.20
C VAL A 223 0.66 -5.63 -11.47
N GLN A 224 1.57 -5.67 -12.43
CA GLN A 224 1.29 -5.27 -13.80
C GLN A 224 0.63 -6.47 -14.48
N LEU A 225 -0.55 -6.23 -15.08
CA LEU A 225 -1.21 -7.21 -15.91
C LEU A 225 -0.55 -7.22 -17.29
N ASP A 226 -0.28 -8.40 -17.79
CA ASP A 226 0.18 -8.60 -19.16
C ASP A 226 -1.02 -8.90 -20.07
N ASN A 227 -1.73 -7.84 -20.44
CA ASN A 227 -2.91 -7.94 -21.30
C ASN A 227 -2.48 -8.17 -22.75
N GLN A 228 -2.67 -9.39 -23.25
CA GLN A 228 -2.35 -9.84 -24.59
C GLN A 228 -3.62 -10.40 -25.26
N PRO A 229 -3.67 -10.43 -26.61
CA PRO A 229 -4.71 -11.17 -27.31
C PRO A 229 -4.62 -12.67 -26.97
N VAL A 230 -5.66 -13.21 -26.38
CA VAL A 230 -5.78 -14.62 -26.01
C VAL A 230 -6.78 -15.28 -26.93
N ASP A 231 -6.39 -16.37 -27.58
CA ASP A 231 -7.32 -17.25 -28.28
C ASP A 231 -8.22 -17.94 -27.27
N PHE A 232 -9.46 -17.46 -27.21
CA PHE A 232 -10.38 -17.89 -26.17
C PHE A 232 -10.92 -19.30 -26.39
N THR A 233 -11.00 -19.74 -27.65
CA THR A 233 -11.40 -21.10 -27.99
C THR A 233 -10.38 -22.12 -27.48
N SER A 234 -9.11 -21.89 -27.78
CA SER A 234 -8.01 -22.73 -27.30
C SER A 234 -7.90 -22.67 -25.76
N PHE A 235 -8.09 -21.51 -25.16
CA PHE A 235 -8.09 -21.34 -23.72
C PHE A 235 -9.15 -22.21 -23.02
N MET A 236 -10.39 -22.21 -23.55
CA MET A 236 -11.48 -23.01 -23.03
C MET A 236 -11.25 -24.50 -23.19
N ALA A 237 -10.70 -24.95 -24.33
CA ALA A 237 -10.35 -26.35 -24.58
C ALA A 237 -9.25 -26.84 -23.59
N ASP A 238 -8.22 -26.04 -23.35
CA ASP A 238 -7.18 -26.35 -22.35
C ASP A 238 -7.77 -26.47 -20.95
N LEU A 239 -8.66 -25.54 -20.58
CA LEU A 239 -9.34 -25.55 -19.28
C LEU A 239 -10.18 -26.82 -19.09
N GLU A 240 -10.93 -27.21 -20.12
CA GLU A 240 -11.75 -28.43 -20.10
C GLU A 240 -10.89 -29.68 -19.93
N ASN A 241 -9.83 -29.81 -20.72
CA ASN A 241 -8.95 -30.97 -20.68
C ASN A 241 -8.29 -31.15 -19.31
N LEU A 242 -7.67 -30.08 -18.78
CA LEU A 242 -6.96 -30.14 -17.49
C LEU A 242 -7.91 -30.37 -16.31
N SER A 243 -9.05 -29.68 -16.31
CA SER A 243 -10.04 -29.78 -15.21
C SER A 243 -10.79 -31.10 -15.27
N GLY A 244 -11.08 -31.61 -16.48
CA GLY A 244 -11.70 -32.93 -16.67
C GLY A 244 -10.83 -34.05 -16.15
N LEU A 245 -9.52 -34.03 -16.42
CA LEU A 245 -8.57 -35.02 -15.86
C LEU A 245 -8.53 -34.98 -14.33
N GLN A 246 -8.50 -33.77 -13.74
CA GLN A 246 -8.48 -33.63 -12.28
C GLN A 246 -9.77 -34.17 -11.64
N ALA A 247 -10.93 -33.86 -12.18
CA ALA A 247 -12.20 -34.37 -11.70
C ALA A 247 -12.32 -35.90 -11.84
N GLN A 248 -11.90 -36.41 -13.00
CA GLN A 248 -11.91 -37.87 -13.28
C GLN A 248 -11.04 -38.66 -12.30
N GLN A 249 -9.86 -38.15 -11.91
CA GLN A 249 -9.01 -38.79 -10.89
C GLN A 249 -9.73 -38.95 -9.55
N LYS A 250 -10.70 -38.13 -9.23
CA LYS A 250 -11.51 -38.17 -8.03
C LYS A 250 -12.86 -38.88 -8.24
N GLY A 251 -13.15 -39.36 -9.45
CA GLY A 251 -14.42 -39.99 -9.79
C GLY A 251 -15.59 -39.00 -9.93
N LEU A 252 -15.30 -37.74 -10.16
CA LEU A 252 -16.29 -36.69 -10.39
C LEU A 252 -16.54 -36.46 -11.87
N ARG A 253 -17.76 -36.03 -12.22
CA ARG A 253 -18.08 -35.56 -13.55
C ARG A 253 -17.70 -34.09 -13.68
N PHE A 254 -17.00 -33.74 -14.77
CA PHE A 254 -16.72 -32.34 -15.14
C PHE A 254 -17.53 -31.96 -16.36
N VAL A 255 -18.13 -30.77 -16.36
CA VAL A 255 -18.97 -30.26 -17.44
C VAL A 255 -18.59 -28.82 -17.72
N LEU A 256 -18.30 -28.51 -18.99
CA LEU A 256 -18.06 -27.16 -19.47
C LEU A 256 -19.25 -26.73 -20.37
N GLU A 257 -19.94 -25.64 -19.97
CA GLU A 257 -21.14 -25.15 -20.63
C GLU A 257 -20.94 -23.68 -21.11
N PRO A 258 -20.40 -23.46 -22.31
CA PRO A 258 -20.28 -22.11 -22.84
C PRO A 258 -21.66 -21.58 -23.30
N THR A 259 -21.99 -20.37 -22.93
CA THR A 259 -23.18 -19.66 -23.43
C THR A 259 -22.77 -18.81 -24.64
N LEU A 260 -23.21 -19.20 -25.81
CA LEU A 260 -22.91 -18.50 -27.07
C LEU A 260 -23.76 -17.22 -27.22
N PRO A 261 -23.26 -16.16 -27.89
CA PRO A 261 -21.95 -16.11 -28.56
C PRO A 261 -20.80 -15.79 -27.61
N LEU A 262 -19.66 -16.44 -27.83
CA LEU A 262 -18.41 -16.13 -27.15
C LEU A 262 -17.42 -15.56 -28.19
N PRO A 263 -16.57 -14.58 -27.84
CA PRO A 263 -15.56 -14.04 -28.75
C PRO A 263 -14.46 -15.08 -29.02
N HIS A 264 -13.92 -15.09 -30.24
CA HIS A 264 -12.79 -15.96 -30.58
C HIS A 264 -11.49 -15.53 -29.89
N LYS A 265 -11.27 -14.21 -29.77
CA LYS A 265 -10.09 -13.63 -29.11
C LYS A 265 -10.53 -12.51 -28.17
N VAL A 266 -9.88 -12.46 -27.02
CA VAL A 266 -10.08 -11.39 -26.01
C VAL A 266 -8.72 -10.83 -25.58
N ILE A 267 -8.70 -9.56 -25.19
CA ILE A 267 -7.51 -8.92 -24.63
C ILE A 267 -7.57 -9.07 -23.11
N THR A 268 -6.70 -9.91 -22.56
CA THR A 268 -6.64 -10.15 -21.10
C THR A 268 -5.28 -10.75 -20.73
N ASP A 269 -4.99 -10.82 -19.41
CA ASP A 269 -3.88 -11.62 -18.91
C ASP A 269 -4.32 -13.09 -18.78
N GLY A 270 -4.07 -13.88 -19.81
CA GLY A 270 -4.46 -15.28 -19.89
C GLY A 270 -3.84 -16.15 -18.79
N THR A 271 -2.63 -15.79 -18.33
CA THR A 271 -1.95 -16.51 -17.22
C THR A 271 -2.68 -16.28 -15.90
N ARG A 272 -3.05 -15.05 -15.61
CA ARG A 272 -3.80 -14.72 -14.39
C ARG A 272 -5.23 -15.24 -14.41
N LEU A 273 -5.89 -15.16 -15.56
CA LEU A 273 -7.21 -15.75 -15.73
C LEU A 273 -7.19 -17.26 -15.49
N ARG A 274 -6.20 -17.96 -16.04
CA ARG A 274 -5.99 -19.41 -15.82
C ARG A 274 -5.72 -19.72 -14.33
N GLN A 275 -4.91 -18.90 -13.66
CA GLN A 275 -4.59 -19.05 -12.24
C GLN A 275 -5.87 -18.96 -11.38
N ILE A 276 -6.72 -17.96 -11.63
CA ILE A 276 -7.98 -17.79 -10.89
C ILE A 276 -8.90 -18.98 -11.12
N LEU A 277 -9.16 -19.33 -12.39
CA LEU A 277 -10.06 -20.44 -12.72
C LEU A 277 -9.57 -21.77 -12.17
N TRP A 278 -8.26 -22.04 -12.27
CA TRP A 278 -7.66 -23.23 -11.68
C TRP A 278 -7.89 -23.32 -10.18
N ASN A 279 -7.72 -22.22 -9.46
CA ASN A 279 -7.97 -22.17 -8.03
C ASN A 279 -9.45 -22.44 -7.68
N LEU A 280 -10.39 -21.84 -8.41
CA LEU A 280 -11.82 -22.06 -8.19
C LEU A 280 -12.23 -23.49 -8.50
N ILE A 281 -11.78 -24.05 -9.63
CA ILE A 281 -12.11 -25.42 -10.07
C ILE A 281 -11.45 -26.46 -9.16
N SER A 282 -10.18 -26.27 -8.79
CA SER A 282 -9.51 -27.19 -7.87
C SER A 282 -10.14 -27.22 -6.48
N ASN A 283 -10.64 -26.08 -6.00
CA ASN A 283 -11.43 -26.01 -4.78
C ASN A 283 -12.77 -26.77 -4.94
N ALA A 284 -13.50 -26.56 -6.03
CA ALA A 284 -14.73 -27.28 -6.34
C ALA A 284 -14.52 -28.79 -6.35
N VAL A 285 -13.49 -29.27 -7.06
CA VAL A 285 -13.12 -30.69 -7.09
C VAL A 285 -12.71 -31.20 -5.70
N LYS A 286 -11.96 -30.39 -4.94
CA LYS A 286 -11.49 -30.77 -3.60
C LYS A 286 -12.63 -31.00 -2.62
N PHE A 287 -13.61 -30.09 -2.59
CA PHE A 287 -14.70 -30.09 -1.63
C PHE A 287 -15.95 -30.90 -2.07
N THR A 288 -15.96 -31.42 -3.30
CA THR A 288 -16.96 -32.33 -3.79
C THR A 288 -16.47 -33.76 -3.61
N GLN A 289 -17.23 -34.59 -2.91
CA GLN A 289 -16.89 -36.02 -2.73
C GLN A 289 -17.52 -36.90 -3.80
N GLN A 290 -18.76 -36.60 -4.19
CA GLN A 290 -19.50 -37.29 -5.24
C GLN A 290 -20.36 -36.27 -6.01
N GLY A 291 -20.58 -36.52 -7.29
CA GLY A 291 -21.39 -35.65 -8.13
C GLY A 291 -20.59 -35.00 -9.25
N GLN A 292 -20.75 -33.69 -9.43
CA GLN A 292 -20.19 -33.01 -10.57
C GLN A 292 -19.66 -31.61 -10.21
N VAL A 293 -18.76 -31.13 -11.07
CA VAL A 293 -18.30 -29.72 -11.14
C VAL A 293 -18.67 -29.20 -12.51
N THR A 294 -19.43 -28.09 -12.56
CA THR A 294 -19.87 -27.47 -13.80
C THR A 294 -19.26 -26.07 -13.91
N VAL A 295 -18.68 -25.78 -15.07
CA VAL A 295 -18.14 -24.45 -15.38
C VAL A 295 -18.98 -23.85 -16.51
N ARG A 296 -19.60 -22.71 -16.26
CA ARG A 296 -20.31 -21.93 -17.28
C ARG A 296 -19.52 -20.69 -17.63
N ALA A 297 -19.44 -20.40 -18.92
CA ALA A 297 -18.79 -19.18 -19.41
C ALA A 297 -19.78 -18.38 -20.26
N ARG A 298 -19.85 -17.07 -20.04
CA ARG A 298 -20.64 -16.13 -20.86
C ARG A 298 -19.90 -14.82 -21.05
N TYR A 299 -20.23 -14.13 -22.12
CA TYR A 299 -19.69 -12.83 -22.45
C TYR A 299 -20.83 -11.81 -22.61
N ASP A 300 -20.68 -10.61 -22.04
CA ASP A 300 -21.68 -9.58 -22.13
C ASP A 300 -21.25 -8.36 -22.98
N GLN A 301 -22.18 -7.46 -23.28
CA GLN A 301 -21.95 -6.27 -24.10
C GLN A 301 -21.04 -5.21 -23.45
N GLY A 302 -20.66 -5.39 -22.19
CA GLY A 302 -19.76 -4.51 -21.44
C GLY A 302 -18.31 -4.99 -21.45
N ASP A 303 -17.92 -5.84 -22.39
CA ASP A 303 -16.59 -6.46 -22.49
C ASP A 303 -16.23 -7.29 -21.24
N MET A 304 -17.25 -7.84 -20.57
CA MET A 304 -17.07 -8.65 -19.37
C MET A 304 -17.20 -10.13 -19.68
N LEU A 305 -16.16 -10.89 -19.32
CA LEU A 305 -16.22 -12.34 -19.23
C LEU A 305 -16.74 -12.74 -17.84
N HIS A 306 -17.70 -13.65 -17.81
CA HIS A 306 -18.26 -14.24 -16.63
C HIS A 306 -18.00 -15.74 -16.62
N PHE A 307 -17.50 -16.26 -15.52
CA PHE A 307 -17.39 -17.69 -15.28
C PHE A 307 -18.12 -18.03 -14.00
N GLU A 308 -18.97 -19.05 -14.06
CA GLU A 308 -19.60 -19.65 -12.89
C GLU A 308 -19.01 -21.06 -12.69
N VAL A 309 -18.40 -21.29 -11.54
CA VAL A 309 -17.91 -22.59 -11.12
C VAL A 309 -18.87 -23.13 -10.06
N GLU A 310 -19.69 -24.09 -10.44
CA GLU A 310 -20.67 -24.74 -9.60
C GLU A 310 -20.16 -26.11 -9.16
N ASP A 311 -20.27 -26.40 -7.88
CA ASP A 311 -19.97 -27.70 -7.28
C ASP A 311 -21.15 -28.26 -6.50
N SER A 312 -21.27 -29.57 -6.45
CA SER A 312 -22.25 -30.30 -5.65
C SER A 312 -21.68 -30.78 -4.30
N GLY A 313 -20.74 -30.01 -3.74
CA GLY A 313 -19.98 -30.39 -2.54
C GLY A 313 -20.69 -30.03 -1.24
N ILE A 314 -19.88 -29.88 -0.19
CA ILE A 314 -20.35 -29.63 1.17
C ILE A 314 -21.03 -28.29 1.38
N GLY A 315 -20.84 -27.34 0.45
CA GLY A 315 -21.32 -25.98 0.59
C GLY A 315 -20.63 -25.18 1.71
N ILE A 316 -21.03 -23.92 1.85
CA ILE A 316 -20.44 -22.95 2.79
C ILE A 316 -21.58 -22.32 3.60
N PRO A 317 -21.52 -22.33 4.94
CA PRO A 317 -22.49 -21.65 5.79
C PRO A 317 -22.57 -20.15 5.48
N GLN A 318 -23.76 -19.56 5.61
CA GLN A 318 -24.01 -18.17 5.22
C GLN A 318 -23.11 -17.17 5.97
N ASP A 319 -22.86 -17.39 7.24
CA ASP A 319 -22.02 -16.55 8.09
C ASP A 319 -20.52 -16.65 7.80
N GLU A 320 -20.13 -17.63 6.98
CA GLU A 320 -18.73 -17.86 6.57
C GLU A 320 -18.44 -17.31 5.15
N GLN A 321 -19.45 -17.08 4.31
CA GLN A 321 -19.28 -16.74 2.90
C GLN A 321 -18.49 -15.43 2.67
N ASP A 322 -18.63 -14.44 3.54
CA ASP A 322 -17.85 -13.20 3.44
C ASP A 322 -16.39 -13.40 3.91
N LYS A 323 -16.18 -14.34 4.82
CA LYS A 323 -14.88 -14.59 5.46
C LYS A 323 -13.93 -15.44 4.62
N ILE A 324 -14.45 -16.29 3.72
CA ILE A 324 -13.63 -17.19 2.89
C ILE A 324 -12.64 -16.48 1.98
N PHE A 325 -12.86 -15.19 1.73
CA PHE A 325 -11.94 -14.33 0.96
C PHE A 325 -10.90 -13.62 1.84
N ALA A 326 -10.98 -13.78 3.17
CA ALA A 326 -9.94 -13.30 4.08
C ALA A 326 -8.71 -14.22 4.02
N MET A 327 -7.53 -13.64 4.16
CA MET A 327 -6.28 -14.39 4.15
C MET A 327 -6.20 -15.36 5.32
N TYR A 328 -5.68 -16.55 5.04
CA TYR A 328 -5.49 -17.62 6.01
C TYR A 328 -6.77 -18.15 6.63
N TYR A 329 -7.91 -17.74 6.09
CA TYR A 329 -9.20 -18.19 6.58
C TYR A 329 -9.57 -19.56 6.00
N GLN A 330 -10.07 -20.43 6.85
CA GLN A 330 -10.56 -21.75 6.49
C GLN A 330 -11.85 -22.02 7.27
N VAL A 331 -12.86 -22.52 6.56
CA VAL A 331 -14.13 -22.92 7.19
C VAL A 331 -13.86 -24.07 8.17
N LYS A 332 -14.29 -23.92 9.42
CA LYS A 332 -14.15 -24.97 10.44
C LYS A 332 -15.21 -26.04 10.23
N ASP A 333 -14.79 -27.29 10.25
CA ASP A 333 -15.74 -28.42 10.25
C ASP A 333 -16.68 -28.30 11.45
N SER A 334 -17.97 -28.42 11.22
CA SER A 334 -19.02 -28.37 12.26
C SER A 334 -18.86 -29.43 13.36
N ASN A 335 -18.02 -30.42 13.14
CA ASN A 335 -17.80 -31.60 14.06
C ASN A 335 -16.46 -31.54 14.80
N GLY A 336 -15.77 -30.39 14.88
CA GLY A 336 -14.50 -30.27 15.61
C GLY A 336 -13.33 -31.06 15.00
N GLY A 337 -13.45 -31.45 13.71
CA GLY A 337 -12.41 -32.12 12.95
C GLY A 337 -11.27 -31.20 12.52
N LYS A 338 -10.22 -31.78 11.97
CA LYS A 338 -9.03 -31.08 11.48
C LYS A 338 -9.45 -29.99 10.48
N PRO A 339 -8.80 -28.82 10.53
CA PRO A 339 -9.05 -27.75 9.55
C PRO A 339 -8.93 -28.30 8.13
N ALA A 340 -9.80 -27.84 7.24
CA ALA A 340 -9.80 -28.26 5.84
C ALA A 340 -8.40 -28.07 5.26
N THR A 341 -7.88 -29.07 4.57
CA THR A 341 -6.52 -29.05 4.00
C THR A 341 -6.38 -27.89 3.01
N GLY A 342 -5.48 -26.93 3.26
CA GLY A 342 -5.24 -25.82 2.36
C GLY A 342 -4.51 -24.68 3.07
N THR A 343 -4.15 -23.63 2.35
CA THR A 343 -3.42 -22.47 2.91
C THR A 343 -4.34 -21.34 3.35
N GLY A 344 -5.56 -21.30 2.83
CA GLY A 344 -6.48 -20.16 3.01
C GLY A 344 -6.03 -18.88 2.25
N ILE A 345 -5.08 -19.00 1.31
CA ILE A 345 -4.54 -17.87 0.55
C ILE A 345 -5.19 -17.76 -0.85
N GLY A 346 -5.45 -18.91 -1.48
CA GLY A 346 -5.85 -18.97 -2.89
C GLY A 346 -7.08 -18.13 -3.24
N LEU A 347 -8.17 -18.18 -2.47
CA LEU A 347 -9.37 -17.39 -2.72
C LEU A 347 -9.13 -15.88 -2.53
N ALA A 348 -8.34 -15.49 -1.53
CA ALA A 348 -7.98 -14.10 -1.30
C ALA A 348 -7.16 -13.52 -2.46
N VAL A 349 -6.17 -14.28 -2.94
CA VAL A 349 -5.35 -13.92 -4.11
C VAL A 349 -6.21 -13.85 -5.37
N SER A 350 -7.05 -14.86 -5.62
CA SER A 350 -7.93 -14.89 -6.80
C SER A 350 -8.90 -13.71 -6.84
N LYS A 351 -9.53 -13.37 -5.70
CA LYS A 351 -10.42 -12.20 -5.61
C LYS A 351 -9.69 -10.90 -5.90
N ARG A 352 -8.47 -10.76 -5.41
CA ARG A 352 -7.67 -9.56 -5.64
C ARG A 352 -7.17 -9.46 -7.08
N LEU A 353 -6.79 -10.57 -7.70
CA LEU A 353 -6.48 -10.66 -9.13
C LEU A 353 -7.68 -10.27 -9.99
N ALA A 354 -8.87 -10.82 -9.71
CA ALA A 354 -10.10 -10.48 -10.43
C ALA A 354 -10.40 -8.98 -10.35
N LYS A 355 -10.23 -8.35 -9.19
CA LYS A 355 -10.37 -6.89 -9.01
C LYS A 355 -9.36 -6.11 -9.85
N ASN A 356 -8.12 -6.54 -9.90
CA ASN A 356 -7.09 -5.91 -10.73
C ASN A 356 -7.41 -6.06 -12.23
N MET A 357 -8.09 -7.14 -12.62
CA MET A 357 -8.58 -7.38 -13.98
C MET A 357 -9.93 -6.69 -14.27
N GLY A 358 -10.35 -5.74 -13.45
CA GLY A 358 -11.56 -4.94 -13.64
C GLY A 358 -12.86 -5.66 -13.31
N GLY A 359 -12.82 -6.76 -12.55
CA GLY A 359 -13.98 -7.54 -12.13
C GLY A 359 -14.02 -7.87 -10.64
N ASP A 360 -14.62 -8.99 -10.28
CA ASP A 360 -14.67 -9.50 -8.89
C ASP A 360 -14.93 -11.02 -8.86
N ILE A 361 -14.85 -11.62 -7.67
CA ILE A 361 -15.33 -12.97 -7.38
C ILE A 361 -16.38 -12.89 -6.29
N THR A 362 -17.52 -13.49 -6.54
CA THR A 362 -18.62 -13.64 -5.59
C THR A 362 -18.92 -15.10 -5.34
N VAL A 363 -19.61 -15.42 -4.24
CA VAL A 363 -20.05 -16.76 -3.90
C VAL A 363 -21.52 -16.79 -3.53
N SER A 364 -22.21 -17.81 -3.98
CA SER A 364 -23.56 -18.18 -3.52
C SER A 364 -23.50 -19.65 -3.14
N SER A 365 -23.81 -19.98 -1.89
CA SER A 365 -23.64 -21.33 -1.39
C SER A 365 -24.69 -21.66 -0.34
N GLN A 366 -25.01 -22.96 -0.27
CA GLN A 366 -25.85 -23.51 0.79
C GLN A 366 -25.16 -24.73 1.39
N ALA A 367 -25.00 -24.74 2.70
CA ALA A 367 -24.42 -25.89 3.40
C ALA A 367 -25.14 -27.20 3.04
N GLY A 368 -24.42 -28.22 2.64
CA GLY A 368 -24.92 -29.51 2.20
C GLY A 368 -25.45 -29.59 0.77
N LYS A 369 -25.45 -28.51 0.01
CA LYS A 369 -25.94 -28.47 -1.39
C LYS A 369 -24.90 -28.08 -2.43
N GLY A 370 -23.78 -27.54 -1.99
CA GLY A 370 -22.73 -27.06 -2.87
C GLY A 370 -22.58 -25.56 -2.93
N SER A 371 -21.74 -25.10 -3.84
CA SER A 371 -21.39 -23.70 -4.00
C SER A 371 -21.34 -23.30 -5.47
N ILE A 372 -21.61 -22.02 -5.74
CA ILE A 372 -21.41 -21.36 -7.02
C ILE A 372 -20.48 -20.17 -6.79
N PHE A 373 -19.29 -20.24 -7.37
CA PHE A 373 -18.38 -19.10 -7.44
C PHE A 373 -18.51 -18.41 -8.78
N THR A 374 -18.79 -17.13 -8.77
CA THR A 374 -18.90 -16.30 -9.99
C THR A 374 -17.71 -15.39 -10.10
N LEU A 375 -16.91 -15.59 -11.14
CA LEU A 375 -15.79 -14.72 -11.54
C LEU A 375 -16.25 -13.78 -12.64
N THR A 376 -15.95 -12.50 -12.51
CA THR A 376 -16.06 -11.52 -13.59
C THR A 376 -14.70 -10.91 -13.87
N VAL A 377 -14.36 -10.68 -15.13
CA VAL A 377 -13.14 -9.97 -15.55
C VAL A 377 -13.43 -9.13 -16.79
N HIS A 378 -12.78 -7.97 -16.88
CA HIS A 378 -12.85 -7.14 -18.08
C HIS A 378 -11.88 -7.69 -19.13
N ALA A 379 -12.39 -8.07 -20.30
CA ALA A 379 -11.65 -8.71 -21.36
C ALA A 379 -12.26 -8.33 -22.73
N PRO A 380 -11.90 -7.15 -23.27
CA PRO A 380 -12.43 -6.70 -24.54
C PRO A 380 -12.20 -7.70 -25.67
N ALA A 381 -13.25 -7.93 -26.48
CA ALA A 381 -13.13 -8.76 -27.67
C ALA A 381 -12.21 -8.07 -28.70
N VAL A 382 -11.37 -8.85 -29.36
CA VAL A 382 -10.63 -8.36 -30.53
C VAL A 382 -11.58 -8.34 -31.71
N ALA A 383 -11.78 -7.16 -32.32
CA ALA A 383 -12.53 -7.07 -33.57
C ALA A 383 -11.82 -7.94 -34.62
N GLU A 384 -12.53 -8.89 -35.22
CA GLU A 384 -12.02 -9.60 -36.41
C GLU A 384 -11.86 -8.57 -37.51
N GLU A 385 -10.66 -8.35 -38.01
CA GLU A 385 -10.45 -7.75 -39.32
C GLU A 385 -11.12 -8.69 -40.33
N ILE A 386 -12.22 -8.26 -40.92
CA ILE A 386 -12.78 -8.88 -42.10
C ILE A 386 -11.71 -8.68 -43.18
N GLU A 387 -10.89 -9.69 -43.45
CA GLU A 387 -10.15 -9.75 -44.70
C GLU A 387 -11.20 -9.73 -45.82
N ASP A 388 -11.44 -8.55 -46.40
CA ASP A 388 -12.10 -8.42 -47.67
C ASP A 388 -11.26 -9.20 -48.66
N ALA A 389 -11.66 -10.42 -48.95
CA ALA A 389 -11.21 -11.14 -50.11
C ALA A 389 -11.70 -10.32 -51.33
N PHE A 390 -10.85 -9.43 -51.80
CA PHE A 390 -10.99 -8.92 -53.16
C PHE A 390 -10.85 -10.11 -54.09
N GLU A 391 -11.97 -10.63 -54.55
CA GLU A 391 -12.05 -11.38 -55.79
C GLU A 391 -11.69 -10.39 -56.91
N ASP A 392 -10.50 -10.52 -57.44
CA ASP A 392 -10.16 -10.00 -58.77
C ASP A 392 -10.84 -10.89 -59.84
N ASP A 393 -11.80 -10.31 -60.54
CA ASP A 393 -12.29 -10.75 -61.85
C ASP A 393 -11.35 -10.26 -62.96
#